data_cccc656bd1b712be22df2affc2197f6e
#
_entry.id   cccc656bd1b712be22df2affc2197f6e
#
_cell.length_a   1.000
_cell.length_b   1.000
_cell.length_c   1.000
_cell.angle_alpha   90.00
_cell.angle_beta   90.00
_cell.angle_gamma   90.00
#
_symmetry.space_group_name_H-M   'P 1'
#
loop_
_entity.id
_entity.type
_entity.pdbx_description
1 polymer ?
#
loop_
_entity_poly.entity_id
_entity_poly.type
_entity_poly.pdbx_seq_one_letter_code
_entity_poly.pdbx_strand_id
1 'polypeptide(L)'
;MIKLYDFKSSPNCQRVRVVLAEKNLPYETVPVDLRAHAQRTPEFLKLNPYGKVPVITDGDTVLYESCIINEYLDEKYPTPPLMPHDPGKKAKARILTDYGLAHLEGPYQKLRMEMMKDEKERNNEVIAAAQSELRRLLQRLEDEIGEKSCLVGDFSLLDAALIPRFIRLEGLGVLPDKSLPRLASYVERMKQRSAIKAIL
;
A
#
# COMPACT_ATOMS: atom_id res chain seq x y z
N MET A 1 -18.62 14.01 7.32
CA MET A 1 -17.41 14.33 6.54
C MET A 1 -16.29 13.42 7.00
N ILE A 2 -15.60 12.76 6.08
CA ILE A 2 -14.50 11.83 6.39
C ILE A 2 -13.31 12.64 6.92
N LYS A 3 -12.70 12.17 8.03
CA LYS A 3 -11.39 12.66 8.48
C LYS A 3 -10.39 11.50 8.39
N LEU A 4 -9.22 11.78 7.84
CA LEU A 4 -8.11 10.83 7.75
C LEU A 4 -6.99 11.30 8.68
N TYR A 5 -6.72 10.52 9.72
CA TYR A 5 -5.55 10.66 10.57
C TYR A 5 -4.35 10.09 9.83
N ASP A 6 -3.47 10.96 9.38
CA ASP A 6 -2.49 10.69 8.33
C ASP A 6 -1.05 10.98 8.76
N PHE A 7 -0.13 10.20 8.25
CA PHE A 7 1.29 10.53 8.18
C PHE A 7 1.75 10.43 6.73
N LYS A 8 2.16 11.56 6.15
CA LYS A 8 2.39 11.72 4.71
C LYS A 8 3.22 10.59 4.08
N SER A 9 4.31 10.17 4.73
CA SER A 9 5.20 9.13 4.21
C SER A 9 4.81 7.70 4.59
N SER A 10 3.68 7.47 5.29
CA SER A 10 3.21 6.12 5.61
C SER A 10 2.62 5.43 4.39
N PRO A 11 3.13 4.25 3.98
CA PRO A 11 2.55 3.50 2.88
C PRO A 11 1.10 3.06 3.16
N ASN A 12 0.77 2.80 4.43
CA ASN A 12 -0.58 2.43 4.82
C ASN A 12 -1.57 3.61 4.68
N CYS A 13 -1.13 4.83 5.02
CA CYS A 13 -1.93 6.03 4.77
C CYS A 13 -2.08 6.31 3.28
N GLN A 14 -1.01 6.09 2.49
CA GLN A 14 -1.06 6.23 1.04
C GLN A 14 -2.12 5.32 0.40
N ARG A 15 -2.30 4.09 0.89
CA ARG A 15 -3.37 3.18 0.43
C ARG A 15 -4.75 3.80 0.54
N VAL A 16 -5.03 4.43 1.68
CA VAL A 16 -6.34 5.08 1.92
C VAL A 16 -6.49 6.34 1.07
N ARG A 17 -5.44 7.15 0.95
CA ARG A 17 -5.46 8.35 0.09
C ARG A 17 -5.73 8.01 -1.37
N VAL A 18 -5.15 6.91 -1.86
CA VAL A 18 -5.42 6.42 -3.23
C VAL A 18 -6.89 6.09 -3.42
N VAL A 19 -7.50 5.38 -2.48
CA VAL A 19 -8.93 5.00 -2.59
C VAL A 19 -9.84 6.22 -2.48
N LEU A 20 -9.56 7.13 -1.55
CA LEU A 20 -10.30 8.39 -1.44
C LEU A 20 -10.22 9.21 -2.74
N ALA A 21 -9.05 9.26 -3.36
CA ALA A 21 -8.84 9.96 -4.63
C ALA A 21 -9.54 9.28 -5.82
N GLU A 22 -9.43 7.94 -5.94
CA GLU A 22 -10.11 7.18 -7.00
C GLU A 22 -11.63 7.31 -6.93
N LYS A 23 -12.17 7.44 -5.73
CA LYS A 23 -13.61 7.65 -5.50
C LYS A 23 -14.04 9.11 -5.49
N ASN A 24 -13.11 10.05 -5.67
CA ASN A 24 -13.36 11.48 -5.55
C ASN A 24 -14.07 11.88 -4.24
N LEU A 25 -13.75 11.20 -3.14
CA LEU A 25 -14.34 11.46 -1.84
C LEU A 25 -13.64 12.64 -1.15
N PRO A 26 -14.37 13.70 -0.77
CA PRO A 26 -13.79 14.78 0.02
C PRO A 26 -13.49 14.33 1.44
N TYR A 27 -12.33 14.71 1.96
CA TYR A 27 -11.91 14.39 3.31
C TYR A 27 -11.04 15.50 3.91
N GLU A 28 -11.04 15.57 5.23
CA GLU A 28 -10.14 16.39 6.02
C GLU A 28 -8.91 15.55 6.44
N THR A 29 -7.73 16.09 6.24
CA THR A 29 -6.50 15.45 6.76
C THR A 29 -6.20 15.94 8.17
N VAL A 30 -6.06 15.01 9.11
CA VAL A 30 -5.58 15.26 10.47
C VAL A 30 -4.15 14.71 10.57
N PRO A 31 -3.12 15.56 10.55
CA PRO A 31 -1.73 15.08 10.59
C PRO A 31 -1.39 14.47 11.95
N VAL A 32 -0.72 13.30 11.92
CA VAL A 32 -0.23 12.60 13.11
C VAL A 32 1.29 12.53 13.05
N ASP A 33 1.97 13.25 13.91
CA ASP A 33 3.43 13.23 13.95
C ASP A 33 3.95 11.95 14.63
N LEU A 34 4.31 10.97 13.80
CA LEU A 34 4.88 9.70 14.28
C LEU A 34 6.26 9.87 14.92
N ARG A 35 7.01 10.93 14.58
CA ARG A 35 8.33 11.20 15.15
C ARG A 35 8.19 11.73 16.58
N ALA A 36 7.16 12.54 16.82
CA ALA A 36 6.79 13.01 18.15
C ALA A 36 5.95 11.98 18.95
N HIS A 37 5.80 10.75 18.44
CA HIS A 37 4.99 9.69 19.06
C HIS A 37 3.53 10.08 19.29
N ALA A 38 2.94 11.00 18.51
CA ALA A 38 1.55 11.43 18.64
C ALA A 38 0.54 10.29 18.54
N GLN A 39 0.88 9.19 17.84
CA GLN A 39 0.07 7.97 17.77
C GLN A 39 0.04 7.16 19.09
N ARG A 40 0.80 7.56 20.10
CA ARG A 40 0.85 6.90 21.43
C ARG A 40 0.14 7.71 22.51
N THR A 41 -0.41 8.86 22.17
CA THR A 41 -1.18 9.65 23.14
C THR A 41 -2.47 8.94 23.54
N PRO A 42 -2.97 9.14 24.78
CA PRO A 42 -4.22 8.54 25.22
C PRO A 42 -5.41 8.86 24.31
N GLU A 43 -5.44 10.07 23.73
CA GLU A 43 -6.48 10.52 22.81
C GLU A 43 -6.46 9.72 21.51
N PHE A 44 -5.27 9.52 20.93
CA PHE A 44 -5.16 8.75 19.70
C PHE A 44 -5.42 7.25 19.95
N LEU A 45 -4.99 6.70 21.08
CA LEU A 45 -5.22 5.30 21.44
C LEU A 45 -6.71 4.96 21.63
N LYS A 46 -7.57 5.95 21.93
CA LYS A 46 -9.03 5.77 21.90
C LYS A 46 -9.57 5.56 20.48
N LEU A 47 -8.91 6.13 19.47
CA LEU A 47 -9.27 5.94 18.06
C LEU A 47 -8.72 4.63 17.50
N ASN A 48 -7.46 4.31 17.84
CA ASN A 48 -6.80 3.09 17.43
C ASN A 48 -5.91 2.53 18.57
N PRO A 49 -6.36 1.48 19.26
CA PRO A 49 -5.61 0.91 20.38
C PRO A 49 -4.24 0.33 19.97
N TYR A 50 -4.01 0.07 18.67
CA TYR A 50 -2.70 -0.36 18.18
C TYR A 50 -1.69 0.80 18.04
N GLY A 51 -2.14 2.06 18.17
CA GLY A 51 -1.29 3.24 18.03
C GLY A 51 -0.62 3.29 16.65
N LYS A 52 -1.42 3.11 15.60
CA LYS A 52 -0.96 3.11 14.20
C LYS A 52 -1.85 4.00 13.34
N VAL A 53 -1.26 4.58 12.30
CA VAL A 53 -1.98 5.25 11.22
C VAL A 53 -2.06 4.33 10.00
N PRO A 54 -3.07 4.47 9.12
CA PRO A 54 -4.17 5.43 9.16
C PRO A 54 -5.28 5.06 10.15
N VAL A 55 -6.05 6.09 10.53
CA VAL A 55 -7.39 5.95 11.10
C VAL A 55 -8.31 6.83 10.26
N ILE A 56 -9.55 6.43 10.04
CA ILE A 56 -10.59 7.34 9.55
C ILE A 56 -11.70 7.49 10.57
N THR A 57 -12.34 8.66 10.54
CA THR A 57 -13.67 8.84 11.13
C THR A 57 -14.63 9.27 10.03
N ASP A 58 -15.85 8.70 10.03
CA ASP A 58 -16.90 9.04 9.08
C ASP A 58 -18.26 9.05 9.81
N GLY A 59 -18.68 10.23 10.24
CA GLY A 59 -19.71 10.39 11.26
C GLY A 59 -19.24 9.77 12.57
N ASP A 60 -20.05 8.88 13.14
CA ASP A 60 -19.77 8.17 14.40
C ASP A 60 -18.89 6.91 14.20
N THR A 61 -18.59 6.56 12.95
CA THR A 61 -17.79 5.38 12.62
C THR A 61 -16.30 5.72 12.73
N VAL A 62 -15.55 4.92 13.50
CA VAL A 62 -14.08 5.01 13.63
C VAL A 62 -13.48 3.72 13.15
N LEU A 63 -12.57 3.78 12.18
CA LEU A 63 -11.94 2.60 11.57
C LEU A 63 -10.43 2.74 11.48
N TYR A 64 -9.74 1.65 11.66
CA TYR A 64 -8.31 1.49 11.44
C TYR A 64 -8.04 0.22 10.63
N GLU A 65 -6.77 -0.06 10.28
CA GLU A 65 -6.32 -1.03 9.29
C GLU A 65 -6.67 -0.61 7.85
N SER A 66 -5.64 -0.22 7.09
CA SER A 66 -5.80 0.44 5.79
C SER A 66 -6.62 -0.35 4.77
N CYS A 67 -6.51 -1.69 4.76
CA CYS A 67 -7.29 -2.51 3.84
C CYS A 67 -8.76 -2.61 4.25
N ILE A 68 -9.05 -2.66 5.55
CA ILE A 68 -10.41 -2.66 6.08
C ILE A 68 -11.07 -1.30 5.82
N ILE A 69 -10.33 -0.21 6.04
CA ILE A 69 -10.78 1.14 5.69
C ILE A 69 -11.16 1.21 4.19
N ASN A 70 -10.32 0.67 3.33
CA ASN A 70 -10.55 0.70 1.89
C ASN A 70 -11.78 -0.13 1.48
N GLU A 71 -12.00 -1.31 2.06
CA GLU A 71 -13.21 -2.09 1.84
C GLU A 71 -14.46 -1.34 2.32
N TYR A 72 -14.43 -0.73 3.51
CA TYR A 72 -15.53 0.10 4.01
C TYR A 72 -15.84 1.26 3.06
N LEU A 73 -14.81 1.96 2.58
CA LEU A 73 -15.02 3.07 1.63
C LEU A 73 -15.61 2.58 0.30
N ASP A 74 -15.24 1.40 -0.16
CA ASP A 74 -15.80 0.82 -1.39
C ASP A 74 -17.25 0.38 -1.22
N GLU A 75 -17.60 -0.20 -0.09
CA GLU A 75 -18.97 -0.65 0.22
C GLU A 75 -19.91 0.53 0.50
N LYS A 76 -19.47 1.50 1.31
CA LYS A 76 -20.31 2.65 1.67
C LYS A 76 -20.49 3.63 0.52
N TYR A 77 -19.49 3.79 -0.32
CA TYR A 77 -19.47 4.68 -1.48
C TYR A 77 -19.24 3.87 -2.76
N PRO A 78 -20.25 3.14 -3.26
CA PRO A 78 -20.06 2.09 -4.25
C PRO A 78 -19.68 2.58 -5.66
N THR A 79 -19.63 3.89 -5.91
CA THR A 79 -19.32 4.46 -7.23
C THR A 79 -18.08 5.36 -7.19
N PRO A 80 -17.08 5.09 -8.05
CA PRO A 80 -16.90 3.90 -8.86
C PRO A 80 -16.57 2.67 -8.00
N PRO A 81 -16.96 1.44 -8.41
CA PRO A 81 -16.58 0.24 -7.68
C PRO A 81 -15.07 -0.04 -7.85
N LEU A 82 -14.39 -0.37 -6.76
CA LEU A 82 -12.97 -0.72 -6.77
C LEU A 82 -12.74 -2.21 -6.44
N MET A 83 -13.81 -2.98 -6.28
CA MET A 83 -13.72 -4.45 -6.23
C MET A 83 -14.52 -5.06 -7.37
N PRO A 84 -14.00 -6.14 -7.99
CA PRO A 84 -14.74 -6.86 -9.02
C PRO A 84 -16.12 -7.30 -8.54
N HIS A 85 -17.13 -7.24 -9.41
CA HIS A 85 -18.47 -7.75 -9.10
C HIS A 85 -18.49 -9.28 -9.01
N ASP A 86 -17.71 -9.97 -9.85
CA ASP A 86 -17.60 -11.42 -9.83
C ASP A 86 -16.97 -11.92 -8.52
N PRO A 87 -17.61 -12.82 -7.77
CA PRO A 87 -17.13 -13.29 -6.48
C PRO A 87 -15.76 -13.99 -6.56
N GLY A 88 -15.49 -14.72 -7.66
CA GLY A 88 -14.22 -15.41 -7.86
C GLY A 88 -13.07 -14.42 -8.06
N LYS A 89 -13.27 -13.39 -8.89
CA LYS A 89 -12.29 -12.32 -9.08
C LYS A 89 -12.10 -11.51 -7.80
N LYS A 90 -13.17 -11.25 -7.04
CA LYS A 90 -13.11 -10.59 -5.73
C LYS A 90 -12.26 -11.39 -4.74
N ALA A 91 -12.51 -12.70 -4.63
CA ALA A 91 -11.71 -13.58 -3.79
C ALA A 91 -10.23 -13.60 -4.23
N LYS A 92 -9.97 -13.65 -5.54
CA LYS A 92 -8.60 -13.58 -6.08
C LYS A 92 -7.90 -12.28 -5.71
N ALA A 93 -8.58 -11.14 -5.80
CA ALA A 93 -8.02 -9.85 -5.38
C ALA A 93 -7.63 -9.87 -3.90
N ARG A 94 -8.48 -10.42 -3.02
CA ARG A 94 -8.16 -10.55 -1.58
C ARG A 94 -6.98 -11.48 -1.32
N ILE A 95 -6.91 -12.62 -2.01
CA ILE A 95 -5.78 -13.56 -1.90
C ILE A 95 -4.46 -12.88 -2.28
N LEU A 96 -4.44 -12.13 -3.38
CA LEU A 96 -3.23 -11.43 -3.82
C LEU A 96 -2.87 -10.25 -2.91
N THR A 97 -3.86 -9.58 -2.33
CA THR A 97 -3.65 -8.53 -1.32
C THR A 97 -2.99 -9.15 -0.07
N ASP A 98 -3.57 -10.20 0.47
CA ASP A 98 -3.02 -10.92 1.63
C ASP A 98 -1.60 -11.41 1.35
N TYR A 99 -1.39 -12.06 0.20
CA TYR A 99 -0.06 -12.50 -0.22
C TYR A 99 0.96 -11.36 -0.22
N GLY A 100 0.63 -10.24 -0.86
CA GLY A 100 1.54 -9.10 -0.94
C GLY A 100 1.83 -8.47 0.42
N LEU A 101 0.84 -8.39 1.29
CA LEU A 101 1.01 -7.81 2.63
C LEU A 101 1.76 -8.74 3.59
N ALA A 102 1.45 -10.03 3.57
CA ALA A 102 2.04 -11.00 4.48
C ALA A 102 3.50 -11.34 4.12
N HIS A 103 3.79 -11.51 2.83
CA HIS A 103 5.09 -12.04 2.41
C HIS A 103 6.13 -10.97 2.06
N LEU A 104 5.73 -9.83 1.49
CA LEU A 104 6.70 -8.80 1.12
C LEU A 104 7.20 -7.96 2.29
N GLU A 105 6.46 -7.89 3.40
CA GLU A 105 6.79 -6.99 4.51
C GLU A 105 8.11 -7.36 5.19
N GLY A 106 8.32 -8.63 5.53
CA GLY A 106 9.53 -9.09 6.23
C GLY A 106 10.82 -8.75 5.50
N PRO A 107 11.02 -9.24 4.26
CA PRO A 107 12.21 -8.93 3.49
C PRO A 107 12.32 -7.45 3.12
N TYR A 108 11.20 -6.75 2.88
CA TYR A 108 11.22 -5.30 2.69
C TYR A 108 11.78 -4.56 3.90
N GLN A 109 11.34 -4.89 5.11
CA GLN A 109 11.84 -4.21 6.33
C GLN A 109 13.32 -4.51 6.57
N LYS A 110 13.76 -5.74 6.34
CA LYS A 110 15.20 -6.08 6.42
C LYS A 110 16.03 -5.22 5.46
N LEU A 111 15.63 -5.16 4.20
CA LEU A 111 16.31 -4.36 3.19
C LEU A 111 16.30 -2.86 3.55
N ARG A 112 15.14 -2.33 3.92
CA ARG A 112 14.99 -0.93 4.28
C ARG A 112 15.86 -0.54 5.47
N MET A 113 15.87 -1.36 6.53
CA MET A 113 16.70 -1.09 7.72
C MET A 113 18.18 -1.07 7.38
N GLU A 114 18.62 -2.01 6.53
CA GLU A 114 20.01 -2.07 6.10
C GLU A 114 20.38 -0.85 5.24
N MET A 115 19.51 -0.45 4.31
CA MET A 115 19.73 0.72 3.46
C MET A 115 19.69 2.07 4.20
N MET A 116 19.10 2.11 5.40
CA MET A 116 19.09 3.32 6.26
C MET A 116 20.38 3.52 7.04
N LYS A 117 21.26 2.53 7.13
CA LYS A 117 22.56 2.67 7.75
C LYS A 117 23.50 3.49 6.87
N ASP A 118 24.54 4.03 7.49
CA ASP A 118 25.66 4.61 6.74
C ASP A 118 26.25 3.56 5.80
N GLU A 119 26.67 3.98 4.61
CA GLU A 119 27.10 3.07 3.54
C GLU A 119 28.20 2.09 4.01
N LYS A 120 29.11 2.56 4.86
CA LYS A 120 30.22 1.77 5.43
C LYS A 120 29.76 0.71 6.44
N GLU A 121 28.55 0.84 7.00
CA GLU A 121 27.97 -0.06 8.00
C GLU A 121 26.98 -1.04 7.40
N ARG A 122 26.70 -0.91 6.09
CA ARG A 122 25.76 -1.80 5.38
C ARG A 122 26.34 -3.19 5.20
N ASN A 123 25.53 -4.19 5.50
CA ASN A 123 25.84 -5.57 5.18
C ASN A 123 25.32 -5.91 3.77
N ASN A 124 26.24 -5.98 2.80
CA ASN A 124 25.90 -6.26 1.41
C ASN A 124 25.30 -7.67 1.20
N GLU A 125 25.64 -8.66 2.03
CA GLU A 125 25.04 -10.00 1.95
C GLU A 125 23.55 -9.96 2.36
N VAL A 126 23.23 -9.20 3.42
CA VAL A 126 21.85 -9.00 3.88
C VAL A 126 21.05 -8.26 2.80
N ILE A 127 21.62 -7.22 2.19
CA ILE A 127 20.98 -6.48 1.08
C ILE A 127 20.70 -7.41 -0.08
N ALA A 128 21.69 -8.14 -0.56
CA ALA A 128 21.57 -9.04 -1.71
C ALA A 128 20.53 -10.15 -1.44
N ALA A 129 20.56 -10.74 -0.25
CA ALA A 129 19.63 -11.78 0.14
C ALA A 129 18.18 -11.26 0.19
N ALA A 130 17.96 -10.07 0.79
CA ALA A 130 16.64 -9.47 0.88
C ALA A 130 16.11 -9.04 -0.49
N GLN A 131 16.96 -8.49 -1.36
CA GLN A 131 16.58 -8.16 -2.75
C GLN A 131 16.20 -9.41 -3.55
N SER A 132 17.01 -10.49 -3.44
CA SER A 132 16.74 -11.76 -4.11
C SER A 132 15.40 -12.35 -3.65
N GLU A 133 15.16 -12.37 -2.34
CA GLU A 133 13.91 -12.88 -1.79
C GLU A 133 12.70 -12.04 -2.25
N LEU A 134 12.81 -10.72 -2.27
CA LEU A 134 11.75 -9.84 -2.78
C LEU A 134 11.45 -10.14 -4.26
N ARG A 135 12.48 -10.28 -5.11
CA ARG A 135 12.28 -10.63 -6.54
C ARG A 135 11.60 -11.98 -6.69
N ARG A 136 12.02 -12.97 -5.92
CA ARG A 136 11.37 -14.30 -5.91
C ARG A 136 9.89 -14.22 -5.54
N LEU A 137 9.55 -13.44 -4.53
CA LEU A 137 8.15 -13.24 -4.12
C LEU A 137 7.35 -12.44 -5.16
N LEU A 138 7.97 -11.43 -5.77
CA LEU A 138 7.34 -10.62 -6.82
C LEU A 138 7.08 -11.41 -8.11
N GLN A 139 7.81 -12.50 -8.36
CA GLN A 139 7.59 -13.37 -9.53
C GLN A 139 6.15 -13.87 -9.60
N ARG A 140 5.54 -14.21 -8.46
CA ARG A 140 4.12 -14.60 -8.42
C ARG A 140 3.19 -13.50 -8.94
N LEU A 141 3.48 -12.24 -8.62
CA LEU A 141 2.68 -11.11 -9.09
C LEU A 141 2.96 -10.77 -10.56
N GLU A 142 4.19 -10.98 -11.01
CA GLU A 142 4.59 -10.94 -12.43
C GLU A 142 3.78 -11.92 -13.27
N ASP A 143 3.65 -13.18 -12.77
CA ASP A 143 2.89 -14.23 -13.44
C ASP A 143 1.38 -13.93 -13.44
N GLU A 144 0.87 -13.40 -12.31
CA GLU A 144 -0.55 -13.06 -12.17
C GLU A 144 -0.98 -11.88 -13.04
N ILE A 145 -0.14 -10.88 -13.23
CA ILE A 145 -0.51 -9.73 -14.04
C ILE A 145 -0.64 -10.11 -15.52
N GLY A 146 0.24 -10.97 -16.04
CA GLY A 146 0.19 -11.42 -17.44
C GLY A 146 0.08 -10.24 -18.40
N GLU A 147 -0.89 -10.31 -19.32
CA GLU A 147 -1.18 -9.25 -20.29
C GLU A 147 -2.19 -8.19 -19.78
N LYS A 148 -2.60 -8.28 -18.53
CA LYS A 148 -3.61 -7.36 -17.94
C LYS A 148 -3.02 -5.98 -17.65
N SER A 149 -3.89 -4.97 -17.67
CA SER A 149 -3.53 -3.59 -17.32
C SER A 149 -3.29 -3.41 -15.81
N CYS A 150 -4.03 -4.18 -14.99
CA CYS A 150 -3.94 -4.23 -13.52
C CYS A 150 -3.94 -5.68 -13.04
N LEU A 151 -3.64 -5.93 -11.75
CA LEU A 151 -3.42 -7.27 -11.20
C LEU A 151 -4.63 -8.21 -11.35
N VAL A 152 -5.87 -7.69 -11.36
CA VAL A 152 -7.08 -8.46 -11.59
C VAL A 152 -7.91 -7.99 -12.80
N GLY A 153 -7.29 -7.24 -13.71
CA GLY A 153 -7.91 -6.68 -14.91
C GLY A 153 -8.08 -5.18 -14.83
N ASP A 154 -9.10 -4.71 -14.10
CA ASP A 154 -9.30 -3.29 -13.83
C ASP A 154 -8.63 -2.87 -12.54
N PHE A 155 -8.42 -1.55 -12.36
CA PHE A 155 -7.88 -0.99 -11.12
C PHE A 155 -8.80 -1.34 -9.94
N SER A 156 -8.20 -1.81 -8.85
CA SER A 156 -8.93 -2.35 -7.72
C SER A 156 -8.28 -1.98 -6.37
N LEU A 157 -8.94 -2.36 -5.28
CA LEU A 157 -8.38 -2.23 -3.93
C LEU A 157 -7.06 -2.99 -3.76
N LEU A 158 -6.84 -4.06 -4.54
CA LEU A 158 -5.55 -4.77 -4.59
C LEU A 158 -4.44 -3.85 -5.08
N ASP A 159 -4.67 -3.10 -6.16
CA ASP A 159 -3.69 -2.17 -6.72
C ASP A 159 -3.42 -1.04 -5.72
N ALA A 160 -4.48 -0.47 -5.13
CA ALA A 160 -4.35 0.54 -4.08
C ALA A 160 -3.55 0.04 -2.86
N ALA A 161 -3.67 -1.25 -2.52
CA ALA A 161 -2.96 -1.86 -1.40
C ALA A 161 -1.46 -2.06 -1.69
N LEU A 162 -1.08 -2.46 -2.91
CA LEU A 162 0.29 -2.89 -3.20
C LEU A 162 1.15 -1.80 -3.83
N ILE A 163 0.58 -0.90 -4.65
CA ILE A 163 1.37 0.09 -5.39
C ILE A 163 2.23 1.01 -4.52
N PRO A 164 1.79 1.49 -3.32
CA PRO A 164 2.66 2.28 -2.46
C PRO A 164 3.92 1.54 -2.00
N ARG A 165 3.86 0.20 -1.94
CA ARG A 165 5.02 -0.63 -1.63
C ARG A 165 5.92 -0.79 -2.84
N PHE A 166 5.37 -1.06 -4.02
CA PHE A 166 6.15 -1.25 -5.25
C PHE A 166 6.97 -0.02 -5.62
N ILE A 167 6.38 1.17 -5.49
CA ILE A 167 7.10 2.44 -5.70
C ILE A 167 8.34 2.54 -4.78
N ARG A 168 8.23 2.09 -3.52
CA ARG A 168 9.37 2.10 -2.59
C ARG A 168 10.45 1.08 -2.93
N LEU A 169 10.09 -0.02 -3.60
CA LEU A 169 11.06 -1.03 -4.03
C LEU A 169 12.02 -0.50 -5.11
N GLU A 170 11.63 0.57 -5.82
CA GLU A 170 12.52 1.24 -6.80
C GLU A 170 13.72 1.87 -6.08
N GLY A 171 13.46 2.65 -5.03
CA GLY A 171 14.53 3.27 -4.23
C GLY A 171 15.42 2.28 -3.47
N LEU A 172 15.02 1.00 -3.42
CA LEU A 172 15.76 -0.09 -2.78
C LEU A 172 16.45 -1.03 -3.80
N GLY A 173 16.42 -0.68 -5.09
CA GLY A 173 17.07 -1.45 -6.15
C GLY A 173 16.45 -2.83 -6.41
N VAL A 174 15.16 -3.00 -6.13
CA VAL A 174 14.41 -4.23 -6.41
C VAL A 174 13.63 -4.12 -7.71
N LEU A 175 13.01 -2.96 -7.96
CA LEU A 175 12.32 -2.60 -9.20
C LEU A 175 12.94 -1.33 -9.78
N PRO A 176 12.88 -1.09 -11.11
CA PRO A 176 12.50 -2.09 -12.12
C PRO A 176 13.52 -3.22 -12.21
N ASP A 177 13.09 -4.40 -12.59
CA ASP A 177 13.96 -5.57 -12.78
C ASP A 177 13.69 -6.26 -14.11
N LYS A 178 14.74 -6.70 -14.81
CA LYS A 178 14.62 -7.35 -16.12
C LYS A 178 13.90 -8.70 -16.08
N SER A 179 13.89 -9.35 -14.92
CA SER A 179 13.16 -10.61 -14.71
C SER A 179 11.67 -10.39 -14.42
N LEU A 180 11.26 -9.13 -14.15
CA LEU A 180 9.89 -8.75 -13.79
C LEU A 180 9.36 -7.64 -14.72
N PRO A 181 9.39 -7.82 -16.06
CA PRO A 181 9.12 -6.75 -17.01
C PRO A 181 7.67 -6.26 -16.99
N ARG A 182 6.72 -7.16 -16.76
CA ARG A 182 5.29 -6.80 -16.70
C ARG A 182 4.98 -6.02 -15.44
N LEU A 183 5.53 -6.43 -14.30
CA LEU A 183 5.37 -5.74 -13.04
C LEU A 183 6.04 -4.36 -13.07
N ALA A 184 7.23 -4.25 -13.66
CA ALA A 184 7.89 -2.97 -13.88
C ALA A 184 7.03 -2.03 -14.75
N SER A 185 6.53 -2.51 -15.89
CA SER A 185 5.63 -1.75 -16.77
C SER A 185 4.32 -1.38 -16.09
N TYR A 186 3.78 -2.26 -15.26
CA TYR A 186 2.60 -1.99 -14.43
C TYR A 186 2.85 -0.84 -13.46
N VAL A 187 3.95 -0.86 -12.71
CA VAL A 187 4.28 0.21 -11.76
C VAL A 187 4.41 1.56 -12.48
N GLU A 188 5.07 1.60 -13.65
CA GLU A 188 5.17 2.81 -14.45
C GLU A 188 3.80 3.33 -14.92
N ARG A 189 2.91 2.44 -15.37
CA ARG A 189 1.53 2.84 -15.71
C ARG A 189 0.77 3.38 -14.50
N MET A 190 0.90 2.73 -13.35
CA MET A 190 0.22 3.17 -12.11
C MET A 190 0.69 4.55 -11.67
N LYS A 191 1.96 4.88 -11.79
CA LYS A 191 2.48 6.23 -11.50
C LYS A 191 1.84 7.33 -12.34
N GLN A 192 1.27 7.00 -13.50
CA GLN A 192 0.58 7.98 -14.34
C GLN A 192 -0.85 8.28 -13.88
N ARG A 193 -1.46 7.44 -13.03
CA ARG A 193 -2.80 7.68 -12.49
C ARG A 193 -2.80 8.88 -11.54
N SER A 194 -3.81 9.73 -11.64
CA SER A 194 -3.93 10.96 -10.82
C SER A 194 -3.89 10.66 -9.31
N ALA A 195 -4.62 9.62 -8.88
CA ALA A 195 -4.64 9.19 -7.49
C ALA A 195 -3.28 8.72 -6.97
N ILE A 196 -2.47 8.09 -7.82
CA ILE A 196 -1.12 7.65 -7.48
C ILE A 196 -0.14 8.82 -7.50
N LYS A 197 -0.23 9.74 -8.48
CA LYS A 197 0.57 10.97 -8.50
C LYS A 197 0.42 11.78 -7.21
N ALA A 198 -0.77 11.79 -6.63
CA ALA A 198 -1.05 12.52 -5.39
C ALA A 198 -0.33 11.95 -4.15
N ILE A 199 0.25 10.74 -4.24
CA ILE A 199 0.99 10.11 -3.13
C ILE A 199 2.51 10.03 -3.36
N LEU A 200 2.98 10.38 -4.57
CA LEU A 200 4.41 10.46 -4.90
C LEU A 200 5.01 11.72 -4.27
#